data_f9991585d902f93e3f995dec26692da5
#
_entry.id   f9991585d902f93e3f995dec26692da5
#
_cell.length_a   1.000
_cell.length_b   1.000
_cell.length_c   1.000
_cell.angle_alpha   90.00
_cell.angle_beta   90.00
_cell.angle_gamma   90.00
#
_symmetry.space_group_name_H-M   'P 1'
#
loop_
_entity.id
_entity.type
_entity.pdbx_description
1 polymer ?
#
loop_
_entity_poly.entity_id
_entity_poly.type
_entity_poly.pdbx_seq_one_letter_code
_entity_poly.pdbx_strand_id
1 'polypeptide(L)'
;MRILSLRTLVAGATIGAMFLTGCSTLTTSTKKTYEVVAYKPHNPSAVRVKVSLQSKMVYVMEGNRPLLVTPTTIGKQGATTPTGTFRVFAKIQKKRSNTYGFWTNGSTIVAGTSGKAPGGGYHYVGYPMAYWVEFKPAYGFHQGAVWPIAHSHGCLRLHPNAAPKFFALAHEGTPVNIAQTQPEDATLGKNAPHPADYNDPDPPAALMISSKVFEPPKGPLLQEQ
;
A
#
# COMPACT_ATOMS: atom_id res chain seq x y z
N MET A 1 -1.03 -90.22 47.75
CA MET A 1 -0.17 -89.05 47.36
C MET A 1 -0.90 -88.32 46.22
N ARG A 2 -1.64 -87.25 46.53
CA ARG A 2 -2.50 -86.55 45.58
C ARG A 2 -1.87 -85.20 45.28
N ILE A 3 -1.58 -84.94 44.01
CA ILE A 3 -1.02 -83.71 43.52
C ILE A 3 -2.20 -82.83 43.06
N LEU A 4 -2.43 -81.71 43.78
CA LEU A 4 -3.39 -80.70 43.39
C LEU A 4 -2.77 -79.82 42.29
N SER A 5 -3.44 -79.70 41.15
CA SER A 5 -3.04 -78.73 40.07
C SER A 5 -3.82 -77.45 40.30
N LEU A 6 -3.07 -76.37 40.47
CA LEU A 6 -3.58 -74.99 40.60
C LEU A 6 -3.73 -74.42 39.21
N ARG A 7 -4.96 -74.09 38.78
CA ARG A 7 -5.23 -73.36 37.51
C ARG A 7 -5.18 -71.87 37.76
N THR A 8 -4.26 -71.23 37.19
CA THR A 8 -4.11 -69.78 37.21
C THR A 8 -5.01 -69.15 36.11
N LEU A 9 -5.98 -68.33 36.48
CA LEU A 9 -6.77 -67.50 35.58
C LEU A 9 -5.97 -66.25 35.24
N VAL A 10 -5.69 -66.06 33.99
CA VAL A 10 -5.12 -64.78 33.45
C VAL A 10 -6.28 -63.92 32.99
N ALA A 11 -6.55 -62.81 33.68
CA ALA A 11 -7.49 -61.81 33.30
C ALA A 11 -6.75 -60.82 32.31
N GLY A 12 -7.13 -60.84 31.05
CA GLY A 12 -6.62 -59.89 30.06
C GLY A 12 -7.33 -58.54 30.20
N ALA A 13 -6.61 -57.53 30.60
CA ALA A 13 -7.07 -56.15 30.56
C ALA A 13 -6.75 -55.54 29.15
N THR A 14 -7.76 -55.34 28.34
CA THR A 14 -7.66 -54.60 27.07
C THR A 14 -7.69 -53.12 27.37
N ILE A 15 -6.53 -52.43 27.21
CA ILE A 15 -6.41 -50.97 27.27
C ILE A 15 -6.84 -50.46 25.90
N GLY A 16 -8.04 -49.87 25.81
CA GLY A 16 -8.51 -49.15 24.65
C GLY A 16 -7.80 -47.81 24.54
N ALA A 17 -6.90 -47.67 23.58
CA ALA A 17 -6.31 -46.38 23.23
C ALA A 17 -7.33 -45.50 22.47
N MET A 18 -7.93 -44.54 23.17
CA MET A 18 -8.72 -43.46 22.56
C MET A 18 -7.75 -42.50 21.82
N PHE A 19 -7.67 -42.58 20.52
CA PHE A 19 -7.07 -41.54 19.68
C PHE A 19 -8.01 -40.35 19.62
N LEU A 20 -7.73 -39.32 20.43
CA LEU A 20 -8.30 -37.98 20.29
C LEU A 20 -7.68 -37.36 19.06
N THR A 21 -8.33 -37.47 17.90
CA THR A 21 -8.03 -36.68 16.72
C THR A 21 -8.44 -35.24 17.01
N GLY A 22 -7.51 -34.46 17.55
CA GLY A 22 -7.64 -33.04 17.69
C GLY A 22 -7.65 -32.41 16.30
N CYS A 23 -8.83 -32.02 15.79
CA CYS A 23 -8.99 -31.21 14.61
C CYS A 23 -8.47 -29.82 14.96
N SER A 24 -7.17 -29.56 14.72
CA SER A 24 -6.60 -28.22 14.77
C SER A 24 -7.20 -27.42 13.62
N THR A 25 -8.26 -26.69 13.89
CA THR A 25 -8.74 -25.65 12.98
C THR A 25 -7.65 -24.59 12.91
N LEU A 26 -6.85 -24.64 11.84
CA LEU A 26 -5.98 -23.55 11.44
C LEU A 26 -6.90 -22.37 11.09
N THR A 27 -7.14 -21.50 12.07
CA THR A 27 -7.71 -20.19 11.83
C THR A 27 -6.68 -19.39 11.02
N THR A 28 -6.79 -19.48 9.70
CA THR A 28 -6.08 -18.59 8.80
C THR A 28 -6.66 -17.20 9.07
N SER A 29 -5.97 -16.41 9.89
CA SER A 29 -6.27 -15.00 10.05
C SER A 29 -6.04 -14.34 8.67
N THR A 30 -7.10 -14.21 7.89
CA THR A 30 -7.08 -13.41 6.67
C THR A 30 -6.87 -11.97 7.11
N LYS A 31 -5.62 -11.47 7.01
CA LYS A 31 -5.30 -10.06 7.21
C LYS A 31 -6.25 -9.26 6.30
N LYS A 32 -7.12 -8.48 6.91
CA LYS A 32 -8.11 -7.69 6.15
C LYS A 32 -7.34 -6.72 5.27
N THR A 33 -7.40 -6.93 3.96
CA THR A 33 -6.79 -6.03 2.98
C THR A 33 -7.42 -4.64 3.12
N TYR A 34 -6.61 -3.59 3.11
CA TYR A 34 -7.11 -2.23 3.08
C TYR A 34 -7.93 -1.98 1.82
N GLU A 35 -9.19 -1.56 2.00
CA GLU A 35 -10.09 -1.24 0.91
C GLU A 35 -10.57 0.20 1.04
N VAL A 36 -10.68 0.87 -0.09
CA VAL A 36 -11.23 2.22 -0.19
C VAL A 36 -12.14 2.32 -1.39
N VAL A 37 -13.25 3.00 -1.24
CA VAL A 37 -14.20 3.27 -2.33
C VAL A 37 -13.86 4.61 -2.96
N ALA A 38 -14.03 4.69 -4.29
CA ALA A 38 -13.95 5.93 -5.05
C ALA A 38 -15.14 6.04 -6.00
N TYR A 39 -15.67 7.25 -6.15
CA TYR A 39 -16.87 7.51 -6.94
C TYR A 39 -16.55 8.32 -8.20
N LYS A 40 -17.29 8.08 -9.27
CA LYS A 40 -17.20 8.88 -10.48
C LYS A 40 -17.63 10.34 -10.20
N PRO A 41 -16.89 11.34 -10.70
CA PRO A 41 -17.35 12.71 -10.66
C PRO A 41 -18.53 12.93 -11.62
N HIS A 42 -19.50 13.76 -11.23
CA HIS A 42 -20.54 14.25 -12.15
C HIS A 42 -19.93 15.29 -13.11
N ASN A 43 -19.02 16.12 -12.60
CA ASN A 43 -18.29 17.11 -13.38
C ASN A 43 -16.77 16.98 -13.11
N PRO A 44 -16.01 16.34 -13.98
CA PRO A 44 -14.56 16.18 -13.79
C PRO A 44 -13.80 17.49 -13.59
N SER A 45 -14.25 18.61 -14.18
CA SER A 45 -13.61 19.92 -14.02
C SER A 45 -13.80 20.54 -12.62
N ALA A 46 -14.78 20.05 -11.86
CA ALA A 46 -15.03 20.47 -10.48
C ALA A 46 -14.24 19.69 -9.44
N VAL A 47 -13.47 18.66 -9.85
CA VAL A 47 -12.64 17.84 -8.96
C VAL A 47 -11.51 18.68 -8.36
N ARG A 48 -11.32 18.59 -7.04
CA ARG A 48 -10.25 19.20 -6.27
C ARG A 48 -9.63 18.20 -5.33
N VAL A 49 -8.32 18.34 -5.10
CA VAL A 49 -7.59 17.53 -4.13
C VAL A 49 -7.23 18.41 -2.95
N LYS A 50 -7.51 17.93 -1.75
CA LYS A 50 -7.10 18.54 -0.48
C LYS A 50 -6.23 17.56 0.29
N VAL A 51 -5.15 18.03 0.88
CA VAL A 51 -4.24 17.21 1.70
C VAL A 51 -4.08 17.86 3.06
N SER A 52 -4.34 17.08 4.11
CA SER A 52 -4.02 17.44 5.49
C SER A 52 -2.71 16.76 5.91
N LEU A 53 -1.72 17.53 6.29
CA LEU A 53 -0.45 17.00 6.75
C LEU A 53 -0.56 16.48 8.19
N GLN A 54 -1.36 17.11 9.05
CA GLN A 54 -1.55 16.71 10.44
C GLN A 54 -2.27 15.35 10.52
N SER A 55 -3.39 15.18 9.84
CA SER A 55 -4.15 13.93 9.81
C SER A 55 -3.61 12.92 8.80
N LYS A 56 -2.66 13.33 7.94
CA LYS A 56 -2.08 12.50 6.87
C LYS A 56 -3.16 11.92 5.95
N MET A 57 -4.08 12.78 5.53
CA MET A 57 -5.24 12.41 4.71
C MET A 57 -5.23 13.13 3.38
N VAL A 58 -5.76 12.47 2.37
CA VAL A 58 -6.08 13.00 1.06
C VAL A 58 -7.58 12.92 0.84
N TYR A 59 -8.18 14.04 0.50
CA TYR A 59 -9.59 14.21 0.17
C TYR A 59 -9.71 14.62 -1.30
N VAL A 60 -10.31 13.80 -2.13
CA VAL A 60 -10.69 14.16 -3.51
C VAL A 60 -12.17 14.51 -3.47
N MET A 61 -12.48 15.76 -3.81
CA MET A 61 -13.80 16.35 -3.63
C MET A 61 -14.36 16.89 -4.94
N GLU A 62 -15.67 16.82 -5.11
CA GLU A 62 -16.43 17.56 -6.09
C GLU A 62 -17.42 18.47 -5.33
N GLY A 63 -17.08 19.76 -5.17
CA GLY A 63 -17.79 20.62 -4.22
C GLY A 63 -17.66 20.06 -2.80
N ASN A 64 -18.80 19.75 -2.18
CA ASN A 64 -18.88 19.13 -0.85
C ASN A 64 -19.00 17.59 -0.91
N ARG A 65 -19.11 17.00 -2.09
CA ARG A 65 -19.22 15.55 -2.29
C ARG A 65 -17.84 14.90 -2.26
N PRO A 66 -17.57 13.95 -1.35
CA PRO A 66 -16.32 13.19 -1.37
C PRO A 66 -16.34 12.16 -2.51
N LEU A 67 -15.29 12.15 -3.31
CA LEU A 67 -15.06 11.16 -4.35
C LEU A 67 -14.10 10.06 -3.89
N LEU A 68 -13.09 10.43 -3.09
CA LEU A 68 -12.14 9.51 -2.47
C LEU A 68 -11.60 10.14 -1.19
N VAL A 69 -11.59 9.37 -0.12
CA VAL A 69 -10.94 9.72 1.16
C VAL A 69 -9.95 8.62 1.49
N THR A 70 -8.67 8.95 1.63
CA THR A 70 -7.63 7.94 1.86
C THR A 70 -6.48 8.51 2.68
N PRO A 71 -5.89 7.74 3.60
CA PRO A 71 -4.65 8.12 4.26
C PRO A 71 -3.48 8.17 3.26
N THR A 72 -2.47 8.94 3.65
CA THR A 72 -1.23 9.11 2.87
C THR A 72 -0.01 9.15 3.78
N THR A 73 1.14 8.71 3.27
CA THR A 73 2.42 9.00 3.90
C THR A 73 2.95 10.33 3.38
N ILE A 74 3.32 11.20 4.31
CA ILE A 74 3.91 12.52 4.04
C ILE A 74 5.44 12.52 4.19
N GLY A 75 6.08 13.59 3.78
CA GLY A 75 7.53 13.82 3.91
C GLY A 75 7.98 13.86 5.36
N LYS A 76 9.11 13.22 5.66
CA LYS A 76 9.76 13.24 6.98
C LYS A 76 10.48 14.57 7.24
N GLN A 77 10.93 14.77 8.47
CA GLN A 77 11.79 15.89 8.83
C GLN A 77 13.02 15.96 7.91
N GLY A 78 13.36 17.15 7.43
CA GLY A 78 14.44 17.39 6.49
C GLY A 78 14.08 17.10 5.00
N ALA A 79 12.89 16.51 4.74
CA ALA A 79 12.38 16.25 3.40
C ALA A 79 10.85 16.37 3.39
N THR A 80 10.34 17.52 3.83
CA THR A 80 8.91 17.75 4.08
C THR A 80 8.10 17.87 2.78
N THR A 81 6.85 17.46 2.84
CA THR A 81 5.87 17.76 1.79
C THR A 81 5.58 19.27 1.80
N PRO A 82 5.66 19.96 0.63
CA PRO A 82 5.39 21.40 0.56
C PRO A 82 3.93 21.71 0.82
N THR A 83 3.64 22.79 1.55
CA THR A 83 2.31 23.36 1.73
C THR A 83 2.02 24.42 0.66
N GLY A 84 0.76 24.67 0.38
CA GLY A 84 0.30 25.68 -0.57
C GLY A 84 -0.78 25.18 -1.52
N THR A 85 -1.07 25.99 -2.53
CA THR A 85 -1.99 25.66 -3.61
C THR A 85 -1.23 25.40 -4.88
N PHE A 86 -1.45 24.26 -5.47
CA PHE A 86 -0.81 23.75 -6.67
C PHE A 86 -1.85 23.33 -7.71
N ARG A 87 -1.38 22.91 -8.88
CA ARG A 87 -2.17 22.20 -9.89
C ARG A 87 -1.40 20.98 -10.35
N VAL A 88 -2.13 19.91 -10.65
CA VAL A 88 -1.56 18.77 -11.36
C VAL A 88 -1.08 19.23 -12.73
N PHE A 89 0.16 18.94 -13.10
CA PHE A 89 0.70 19.31 -14.42
C PHE A 89 1.26 18.11 -15.19
N ALA A 90 1.43 16.95 -14.56
CA ALA A 90 1.82 15.73 -15.25
C ALA A 90 1.27 14.48 -14.57
N LYS A 91 0.98 13.45 -15.38
CA LYS A 91 0.52 12.13 -14.94
C LYS A 91 1.26 11.05 -15.69
N ILE A 92 1.86 10.10 -14.95
CA ILE A 92 2.63 9.00 -15.53
C ILE A 92 2.26 7.70 -14.83
N GLN A 93 1.56 6.80 -15.51
CA GLN A 93 1.11 5.55 -14.92
C GLN A 93 2.27 4.64 -14.49
N LYS A 94 3.34 4.57 -15.27
CA LYS A 94 4.49 3.68 -15.08
C LYS A 94 5.77 4.45 -14.78
N LYS A 95 5.71 5.40 -13.82
CA LYS A 95 6.86 6.19 -13.39
C LYS A 95 7.84 5.33 -12.60
N ARG A 96 9.14 5.59 -12.81
CA ARG A 96 10.23 5.12 -11.95
C ARG A 96 10.99 6.31 -11.38
N SER A 97 11.56 6.11 -10.19
CA SER A 97 12.40 7.11 -9.53
C SER A 97 13.69 7.31 -10.33
N ASN A 98 14.12 8.56 -10.47
CA ASN A 98 15.42 8.89 -11.07
C ASN A 98 16.58 8.78 -10.07
N THR A 99 16.29 8.71 -8.77
CA THR A 99 17.30 8.78 -7.70
C THR A 99 17.47 7.45 -6.96
N TYR A 100 16.38 6.86 -6.51
CA TYR A 100 16.37 5.63 -5.70
C TYR A 100 15.93 4.44 -6.54
N GLY A 101 16.57 3.29 -6.38
CA GLY A 101 16.21 2.11 -7.14
C GLY A 101 17.17 0.94 -6.95
N PHE A 102 17.46 0.26 -8.01
CA PHE A 102 18.25 -0.96 -8.03
C PHE A 102 19.28 -0.92 -9.14
N TRP A 103 20.43 -1.50 -8.87
CA TRP A 103 21.44 -1.84 -9.86
C TRP A 103 21.36 -3.34 -10.16
N THR A 104 21.36 -3.72 -11.42
CA THR A 104 21.34 -5.13 -11.80
C THR A 104 22.24 -5.41 -12.99
N ASN A 105 22.87 -6.59 -13.01
CA ASN A 105 23.62 -7.14 -14.12
C ASN A 105 22.91 -8.37 -14.74
N GLY A 106 21.63 -8.57 -14.42
CA GLY A 106 20.84 -9.72 -14.84
C GLY A 106 20.83 -10.88 -13.84
N SER A 107 21.92 -11.10 -13.12
CA SER A 107 22.04 -12.17 -12.11
C SER A 107 21.90 -11.66 -10.68
N THR A 108 22.38 -10.45 -10.42
CA THR A 108 22.37 -9.82 -9.09
C THR A 108 21.57 -8.54 -9.12
N ILE A 109 20.82 -8.26 -8.03
CA ILE A 109 20.06 -7.03 -7.85
C ILE A 109 20.48 -6.42 -6.52
N VAL A 110 20.95 -5.15 -6.54
CA VAL A 110 21.41 -4.41 -5.36
C VAL A 110 20.65 -3.10 -5.27
N ALA A 111 20.05 -2.81 -4.12
CA ALA A 111 19.42 -1.51 -3.88
C ALA A 111 20.48 -0.39 -3.83
N GLY A 112 20.15 0.79 -4.40
CA GLY A 112 21.07 1.91 -4.43
C GLY A 112 20.51 3.16 -5.08
N THR A 113 21.36 4.17 -5.25
CA THR A 113 21.04 5.42 -5.94
C THR A 113 21.65 5.45 -7.33
N SER A 114 21.06 6.18 -8.25
CA SER A 114 21.48 6.28 -9.66
C SER A 114 22.93 6.77 -9.84
N GLY A 115 23.46 7.56 -8.89
CA GLY A 115 24.82 8.11 -8.96
C GLY A 115 25.93 7.19 -8.43
N LYS A 116 25.62 5.97 -7.95
CA LYS A 116 26.60 5.08 -7.29
C LYS A 116 26.48 3.65 -7.81
N ALA A 117 27.03 3.39 -9.00
CA ALA A 117 27.08 2.04 -9.56
C ALA A 117 28.01 1.12 -8.74
N PRO A 118 27.61 -0.15 -8.47
CA PRO A 118 28.47 -1.12 -7.74
C PRO A 118 29.71 -1.53 -8.53
N GLY A 119 29.73 -1.36 -9.85
CA GLY A 119 30.84 -1.75 -10.74
C GLY A 119 30.41 -1.85 -12.20
N GLY A 120 31.30 -2.34 -13.06
CA GLY A 120 31.00 -2.53 -14.47
C GLY A 120 29.92 -3.60 -14.72
N GLY A 121 29.20 -3.45 -15.82
CA GLY A 121 28.13 -4.38 -16.24
C GLY A 121 26.79 -4.22 -15.51
N TYR A 122 26.69 -3.31 -14.53
CA TYR A 122 25.42 -2.97 -13.88
C TYR A 122 24.69 -1.85 -14.62
N HIS A 123 23.38 -1.97 -14.73
CA HIS A 123 22.48 -0.90 -15.19
C HIS A 123 21.48 -0.55 -14.08
N TYR A 124 21.07 0.70 -14.06
CA TYR A 124 20.17 1.24 -13.04
C TYR A 124 18.71 1.05 -13.46
N VAL A 125 17.87 0.56 -12.53
CA VAL A 125 16.43 0.50 -12.64
C VAL A 125 15.80 1.24 -11.46
N GLY A 126 15.14 2.37 -11.72
CA GLY A 126 14.52 3.18 -10.67
C GLY A 126 13.42 2.44 -9.91
N TYR A 127 13.28 2.75 -8.62
CA TYR A 127 12.18 2.26 -7.78
C TYR A 127 10.82 2.60 -8.42
N PRO A 128 9.85 1.66 -8.48
CA PRO A 128 8.58 1.91 -9.12
C PRO A 128 7.72 2.91 -8.30
N MET A 129 7.20 3.91 -8.99
CA MET A 129 6.33 4.95 -8.48
C MET A 129 5.06 4.97 -9.33
N ALA A 130 4.32 3.85 -9.35
CA ALA A 130 3.12 3.70 -10.16
C ALA A 130 2.08 4.78 -9.85
N TYR A 131 1.30 5.17 -10.87
CA TYR A 131 0.23 6.15 -10.76
C TYR A 131 0.72 7.53 -10.27
N TRP A 132 1.87 7.97 -10.81
CA TRP A 132 2.45 9.26 -10.51
C TRP A 132 1.55 10.40 -10.98
N VAL A 133 1.21 11.32 -10.05
CA VAL A 133 0.48 12.55 -10.31
C VAL A 133 1.29 13.70 -9.73
N GLU A 134 1.91 14.49 -10.59
CA GLU A 134 2.85 15.55 -10.24
C GLU A 134 2.14 16.89 -10.06
N PHE A 135 2.40 17.57 -8.92
CA PHE A 135 1.82 18.89 -8.62
C PHE A 135 2.89 19.99 -8.42
N LYS A 136 4.14 19.60 -8.26
CA LYS A 136 5.32 20.48 -8.17
C LYS A 136 6.52 19.69 -8.70
N PRO A 137 7.53 20.28 -9.36
CA PRO A 137 8.71 19.57 -9.85
C PRO A 137 9.31 18.65 -8.78
N ALA A 138 9.40 17.35 -9.08
CA ALA A 138 9.84 16.26 -8.20
C ALA A 138 8.94 15.95 -6.98
N TYR A 139 7.75 16.55 -6.87
CA TYR A 139 6.76 16.25 -5.84
C TYR A 139 5.45 15.78 -6.48
N GLY A 140 4.96 14.65 -6.03
CA GLY A 140 3.73 14.05 -6.54
C GLY A 140 3.13 13.02 -5.60
N PHE A 141 1.96 12.55 -6.00
CA PHE A 141 1.32 11.38 -5.43
C PHE A 141 1.78 10.14 -6.20
N HIS A 142 1.97 9.04 -5.53
CA HIS A 142 2.27 7.75 -6.15
C HIS A 142 1.93 6.58 -5.26
N GLN A 143 1.81 5.39 -5.84
CA GLN A 143 1.62 4.14 -5.10
C GLN A 143 2.80 3.85 -4.18
N GLY A 144 2.50 3.39 -2.96
CA GLY A 144 3.51 2.93 -2.01
C GLY A 144 2.91 2.56 -0.65
N ALA A 145 3.73 2.07 0.26
CA ALA A 145 3.32 1.78 1.62
C ALA A 145 2.91 3.07 2.35
N VAL A 146 1.77 3.01 3.05
CA VAL A 146 1.20 4.15 3.79
C VAL A 146 1.48 3.98 5.28
N TRP A 147 2.49 4.70 5.75
CA TRP A 147 2.92 4.70 7.15
C TRP A 147 2.10 5.69 7.97
N PRO A 148 1.79 5.36 9.25
CA PRO A 148 1.07 6.28 10.14
C PRO A 148 1.91 7.49 10.57
N ILE A 149 3.20 7.49 10.24
CA ILE A 149 4.17 8.55 10.53
C ILE A 149 4.67 9.21 9.23
N ALA A 150 5.30 10.38 9.35
CA ALA A 150 6.02 11.00 8.25
C ALA A 150 7.25 10.14 7.88
N HIS A 151 7.31 9.63 6.64
CA HIS A 151 8.31 8.62 6.24
C HIS A 151 8.85 8.80 4.82
N SER A 152 8.23 9.61 3.97
CA SER A 152 8.68 9.83 2.58
C SER A 152 9.77 10.91 2.49
N HIS A 153 10.29 11.11 1.27
CA HIS A 153 11.19 12.22 0.93
C HIS A 153 10.42 13.43 0.34
N GLY A 154 9.16 13.63 0.76
CA GLY A 154 8.32 14.74 0.36
C GLY A 154 7.14 14.37 -0.54
N CYS A 155 7.21 13.28 -1.27
CA CYS A 155 6.08 12.74 -2.05
C CYS A 155 4.97 12.21 -1.14
N LEU A 156 3.76 12.17 -1.67
CA LEU A 156 2.57 11.66 -1.01
C LEU A 156 2.32 10.22 -1.47
N ARG A 157 2.57 9.24 -0.59
CA ARG A 157 2.35 7.83 -0.93
C ARG A 157 0.90 7.44 -0.70
N LEU A 158 0.32 6.78 -1.66
CA LEU A 158 -1.03 6.22 -1.60
C LEU A 158 -0.97 4.70 -1.63
N HIS A 159 -1.79 4.05 -0.83
CA HIS A 159 -1.89 2.59 -0.81
C HIS A 159 -2.19 2.04 -2.22
N PRO A 160 -1.71 0.83 -2.59
CA PRO A 160 -1.97 0.22 -3.90
C PRO A 160 -3.45 0.17 -4.30
N ASN A 161 -4.38 0.04 -3.35
CA ASN A 161 -5.82 0.07 -3.60
C ASN A 161 -6.40 1.49 -3.73
N ALA A 162 -5.67 2.53 -3.39
CA ALA A 162 -6.11 3.93 -3.51
C ALA A 162 -5.46 4.64 -4.71
N ALA A 163 -4.19 4.38 -4.98
CA ALA A 163 -3.41 5.09 -6.00
C ALA A 163 -4.01 5.05 -7.42
N PRO A 164 -4.49 3.90 -7.95
CA PRO A 164 -5.12 3.86 -9.27
C PRO A 164 -6.45 4.63 -9.30
N LYS A 165 -7.23 4.62 -8.22
CA LYS A 165 -8.48 5.37 -8.06
C LYS A 165 -8.22 6.87 -8.04
N PHE A 166 -7.21 7.31 -7.26
CA PHE A 166 -6.76 8.69 -7.25
C PHE A 166 -6.28 9.15 -8.64
N PHE A 167 -5.49 8.33 -9.30
CA PHE A 167 -5.00 8.60 -10.65
C PHE A 167 -6.14 8.74 -11.66
N ALA A 168 -7.22 7.98 -11.53
CA ALA A 168 -8.40 8.09 -12.38
C ALA A 168 -9.20 9.38 -12.12
N LEU A 169 -9.22 9.89 -10.88
CA LEU A 169 -9.94 11.09 -10.48
C LEU A 169 -9.17 12.39 -10.78
N ALA A 170 -7.87 12.41 -10.53
CA ALA A 170 -7.05 13.58 -10.76
C ALA A 170 -6.67 13.68 -12.24
N HIS A 171 -6.88 14.84 -12.87
CA HIS A 171 -6.47 15.15 -14.25
C HIS A 171 -5.50 16.35 -14.26
N GLU A 172 -4.82 16.61 -15.35
CA GLU A 172 -4.01 17.81 -15.52
C GLU A 172 -4.89 19.06 -15.34
N GLY A 173 -4.39 20.04 -14.60
CA GLY A 173 -5.15 21.21 -14.18
C GLY A 173 -5.91 21.04 -12.86
N THR A 174 -6.12 19.82 -12.34
CA THR A 174 -6.80 19.60 -11.05
C THR A 174 -6.13 20.42 -9.94
N PRO A 175 -6.87 21.28 -9.20
CA PRO A 175 -6.33 22.02 -8.07
C PRO A 175 -5.95 21.09 -6.93
N VAL A 176 -4.79 21.34 -6.30
CA VAL A 176 -4.27 20.59 -5.14
C VAL A 176 -3.95 21.60 -4.04
N ASN A 177 -4.66 21.53 -2.92
CA ASN A 177 -4.39 22.32 -1.73
C ASN A 177 -3.77 21.43 -0.65
N ILE A 178 -2.58 21.78 -0.20
CA ILE A 178 -1.84 21.07 0.86
C ILE A 178 -1.68 22.03 2.04
N ALA A 179 -2.28 21.68 3.17
CA ALA A 179 -2.24 22.48 4.41
C ALA A 179 -1.95 21.59 5.63
N GLN A 180 -1.68 22.21 6.76
CA GLN A 180 -1.50 21.49 8.03
C GLN A 180 -2.79 20.76 8.40
N THR A 181 -3.93 21.43 8.26
CA THR A 181 -5.26 20.87 8.52
C THR A 181 -6.21 21.17 7.36
N GLN A 182 -7.26 20.36 7.22
CA GLN A 182 -8.36 20.59 6.31
C GLN A 182 -9.69 20.53 7.09
N PRO A 183 -10.74 21.25 6.65
CA PRO A 183 -12.06 21.14 7.29
C PRO A 183 -12.61 19.71 7.35
N GLU A 184 -12.26 18.89 6.37
CA GLU A 184 -12.66 17.49 6.25
C GLU A 184 -12.05 16.57 7.32
N ASP A 185 -11.02 17.00 8.04
CA ASP A 185 -10.37 16.22 9.10
C ASP A 185 -11.33 15.86 10.23
N ALA A 186 -12.19 16.80 10.61
CA ALA A 186 -13.17 16.64 11.70
C ALA A 186 -14.37 15.75 11.32
N THR A 187 -14.60 15.52 10.03
CA THR A 187 -15.75 14.80 9.49
C THR A 187 -15.32 13.53 8.74
N LEU A 188 -14.92 13.68 7.48
CA LEU A 188 -14.57 12.57 6.59
C LEU A 188 -13.31 11.81 7.05
N GLY A 189 -12.32 12.54 7.56
CA GLY A 189 -11.04 11.98 8.01
C GLY A 189 -11.12 11.20 9.32
N LYS A 190 -12.03 11.62 10.23
CA LYS A 190 -12.10 11.09 11.60
C LYS A 190 -12.27 9.57 11.68
N ASN A 191 -13.06 9.01 10.77
CA ASN A 191 -13.40 7.58 10.76
C ASN A 191 -12.87 6.86 9.51
N ALA A 192 -11.97 7.48 8.75
CA ALA A 192 -11.39 6.86 7.57
C ALA A 192 -10.52 5.67 7.97
N PRO A 193 -10.68 4.50 7.32
CA PRO A 193 -9.84 3.34 7.63
C PRO A 193 -8.39 3.62 7.24
N HIS A 194 -7.45 3.10 8.05
CA HIS A 194 -6.02 3.16 7.77
C HIS A 194 -5.49 1.78 7.40
N PRO A 195 -4.57 1.67 6.43
CA PRO A 195 -3.90 0.40 6.14
C PRO A 195 -2.99 -0.01 7.31
N ALA A 196 -2.93 -1.31 7.57
CA ALA A 196 -2.10 -1.89 8.63
C ALA A 196 -0.89 -2.66 8.08
N ASP A 197 -0.72 -2.69 6.75
CA ASP A 197 0.30 -3.45 6.02
C ASP A 197 1.53 -2.63 5.64
N TYR A 198 1.67 -1.42 6.20
CA TYR A 198 2.76 -0.49 5.87
C TYR A 198 4.16 -1.02 6.22
N ASN A 199 4.26 -1.94 7.16
CA ASN A 199 5.51 -2.59 7.61
C ASN A 199 5.71 -3.98 6.99
N ASP A 200 4.85 -4.41 6.07
CA ASP A 200 5.08 -5.62 5.29
C ASP A 200 6.36 -5.45 4.44
N PRO A 201 7.13 -6.50 4.20
CA PRO A 201 8.31 -6.40 3.36
C PRO A 201 7.93 -5.92 1.95
N ASP A 202 8.81 -5.12 1.36
CA ASP A 202 8.67 -4.75 -0.05
C ASP A 202 8.56 -6.02 -0.92
N PRO A 203 7.88 -5.95 -2.06
CA PRO A 203 7.88 -7.03 -3.04
C PRO A 203 9.32 -7.43 -3.43
N PRO A 204 9.55 -8.68 -3.83
CA PRO A 204 10.87 -9.14 -4.24
C PRO A 204 11.53 -8.18 -5.26
N ALA A 205 12.81 -7.89 -5.10
CA ALA A 205 13.55 -6.96 -5.96
C ALA A 205 13.42 -7.30 -7.46
N ALA A 206 13.35 -8.59 -7.81
CA ALA A 206 13.11 -9.06 -9.17
C ALA A 206 11.75 -8.57 -9.74
N LEU A 207 10.70 -8.54 -8.91
CA LEU A 207 9.42 -7.95 -9.30
C LEU A 207 9.53 -6.43 -9.43
N MET A 208 10.21 -5.78 -8.48
CA MET A 208 10.37 -4.33 -8.45
C MET A 208 11.08 -3.77 -9.69
N ILE A 209 12.04 -4.48 -10.25
CA ILE A 209 12.73 -4.07 -11.49
C ILE A 209 11.97 -4.46 -12.76
N SER A 210 11.00 -5.38 -12.69
CA SER A 210 10.23 -5.84 -13.85
C SER A 210 9.09 -4.87 -14.21
N SER A 211 8.55 -5.01 -15.44
CA SER A 211 7.34 -4.28 -15.84
C SER A 211 6.07 -4.75 -15.15
N LYS A 212 6.06 -5.96 -14.59
CA LYS A 212 4.91 -6.57 -13.90
C LYS A 212 4.46 -5.75 -12.68
N VAL A 213 5.37 -5.00 -12.04
CA VAL A 213 5.03 -4.12 -10.90
C VAL A 213 4.02 -3.02 -11.27
N PHE A 214 3.82 -2.76 -12.56
CA PHE A 214 2.89 -1.75 -13.08
C PHE A 214 1.59 -2.36 -13.64
N GLU A 215 1.34 -3.64 -13.42
CA GLU A 215 0.07 -4.26 -13.84
C GLU A 215 -1.10 -3.57 -13.13
N PRO A 216 -2.12 -3.12 -13.89
CA PRO A 216 -3.27 -2.44 -13.30
C PRO A 216 -4.11 -3.42 -12.48
N PRO A 217 -4.82 -2.94 -11.45
CA PRO A 217 -5.80 -3.76 -10.74
C PRO A 217 -6.93 -4.18 -11.67
N LYS A 218 -7.52 -5.33 -11.38
CA LYS A 218 -8.68 -5.85 -12.12
C LYS A 218 -9.96 -5.19 -11.64
N GLY A 219 -10.90 -4.98 -12.56
CA GLY A 219 -12.23 -4.43 -12.26
C GLY A 219 -12.33 -2.91 -12.29
N PRO A 220 -13.53 -2.36 -12.03
CA PRO A 220 -13.79 -0.94 -12.09
C PRO A 220 -13.10 -0.19 -10.94
N LEU A 221 -12.42 0.92 -11.26
CA LEU A 221 -11.75 1.77 -10.28
C LEU A 221 -12.72 2.70 -9.55
N LEU A 222 -13.73 3.19 -10.25
CA LEU A 222 -14.71 4.16 -9.76
C LEU A 222 -16.11 3.54 -9.81
N GLN A 223 -16.89 3.81 -8.77
CA GLN A 223 -18.29 3.39 -8.65
C GLN A 223 -19.23 4.54 -9.02
N GLU A 224 -20.42 4.22 -9.46
CA GLU A 224 -21.54 5.18 -9.52
C GLU A 224 -22.02 5.46 -8.09
N GLN A 225 -22.53 6.66 -7.85
CA GLN A 225 -23.08 7.08 -6.54
C GLN A 225 -24.50 7.60 -6.73
#